data_6de7925bec619b9a7db425a27d80d480
#
_entry.id   6de7925bec619b9a7db425a27d80d480
#
_cell.length_a   1.000
_cell.length_b   1.000
_cell.length_c   1.000
_cell.angle_alpha   90.00
_cell.angle_beta   90.00
_cell.angle_gamma   90.00
#
_symmetry.space_group_name_H-M   'P 1'
#
loop_
_entity.id
_entity.type
_entity.pdbx_description
1 polymer ?
#
loop_
_entity_poly.entity_id
_entity_poly.type
_entity_poly.pdbx_seq_one_letter_code
_entity_poly.pdbx_strand_id
1 'polypeptide(L)'
;MTALITRDELKAALDAGAVTVVDALGGEYHAKQHLPGALPLAPPDVDAQAAALLPDRDAAIVTYCSNEACPNSGQVADRLTVLGYTNVRKYKEGIQDWVEAGLPTESA
;
A
#
# COMPACT_ATOMS: atom_id res chain seq x y z
N MET A 1 -3.66 -7.47 -14.37
CA MET A 1 -4.06 -6.08 -14.06
C MET A 1 -4.51 -6.01 -12.61
N THR A 2 -4.00 -5.06 -11.85
CA THR A 2 -4.33 -4.94 -10.42
C THR A 2 -5.67 -4.23 -10.25
N ALA A 3 -6.52 -4.74 -9.35
CA ALA A 3 -7.75 -4.07 -8.99
C ALA A 3 -7.44 -2.73 -8.29
N LEU A 4 -8.36 -1.77 -8.39
CA LEU A 4 -8.21 -0.46 -7.78
C LEU A 4 -9.13 -0.30 -6.58
N ILE A 5 -8.72 0.55 -5.64
CA ILE A 5 -9.56 0.98 -4.52
C ILE A 5 -9.61 2.51 -4.52
N THR A 6 -10.76 3.08 -4.19
CA THR A 6 -10.90 4.53 -4.08
C THR A 6 -10.41 5.02 -2.71
N ARG A 7 -10.14 6.33 -2.62
CA ARG A 7 -9.76 6.96 -1.35
C ARG A 7 -10.82 6.70 -0.26
N ASP A 8 -12.09 6.88 -0.59
CA ASP A 8 -13.18 6.72 0.38
C ASP A 8 -13.32 5.27 0.84
N GLU A 9 -13.19 4.32 -0.09
CA GLU A 9 -13.20 2.90 0.23
C GLU A 9 -12.02 2.52 1.14
N LEU A 10 -10.83 3.05 0.83
CA LEU A 10 -9.63 2.79 1.63
C LEU A 10 -9.78 3.36 3.04
N LYS A 11 -10.30 4.58 3.17
CA LYS A 11 -10.52 5.21 4.47
C LYS A 11 -11.48 4.38 5.33
N ALA A 12 -12.58 3.91 4.74
CA ALA A 12 -13.56 3.07 5.43
C ALA A 12 -12.93 1.74 5.87
N ALA A 13 -12.12 1.11 5.01
CA ALA A 13 -11.45 -0.14 5.33
C ALA A 13 -10.41 0.02 6.44
N LEU A 14 -9.66 1.13 6.43
CA LEU A 14 -8.71 1.44 7.50
C LEU A 14 -9.42 1.66 8.83
N ASP A 15 -10.50 2.41 8.84
CA ASP A 15 -11.28 2.68 10.05
C ASP A 15 -11.86 1.39 10.64
N ALA A 16 -12.21 0.44 9.78
CA ALA A 16 -12.73 -0.87 10.20
C ALA A 16 -11.63 -1.86 10.59
N GLY A 17 -10.36 -1.53 10.37
CA GLY A 17 -9.26 -2.48 10.59
C GLY A 17 -9.28 -3.66 9.64
N ALA A 18 -9.86 -3.50 8.45
CA ALA A 18 -10.13 -4.59 7.51
C ALA A 18 -9.11 -4.71 6.38
N VAL A 19 -8.04 -3.91 6.39
CA VAL A 19 -7.06 -3.87 5.31
C VAL A 19 -5.65 -3.68 5.85
N THR A 20 -4.68 -4.28 5.17
CA THR A 20 -3.25 -4.01 5.39
C THR A 20 -2.76 -3.11 4.27
N VAL A 21 -2.13 -1.99 4.62
CA VAL A 21 -1.65 -1.00 3.65
C VAL A 21 -0.14 -1.11 3.50
N VAL A 22 0.32 -1.10 2.26
CA VAL A 22 1.74 -1.21 1.90
C VAL A 22 2.19 0.07 1.22
N ASP A 23 3.22 0.71 1.79
CA ASP A 23 3.88 1.87 1.22
C ASP A 23 4.98 1.40 0.26
N ALA A 24 4.75 1.59 -1.02
CA ALA A 24 5.68 1.13 -2.06
C ALA A 24 6.85 2.09 -2.31
N LEU A 25 6.93 3.19 -1.58
CA LEU A 25 8.02 4.17 -1.71
C LEU A 25 9.30 3.74 -0.98
N GLY A 26 9.16 2.87 0.04
CA GLY A 26 10.30 2.41 0.81
C GLY A 26 10.54 3.18 2.09
N GLY A 27 11.54 2.74 2.86
CA GLY A 27 11.72 3.14 4.26
C GLY A 27 11.93 4.62 4.51
N GLU A 28 12.67 5.32 3.64
CA GLU A 28 12.96 6.75 3.82
C GLU A 28 11.70 7.60 3.71
N TYR A 29 10.90 7.38 2.68
CA TYR A 29 9.64 8.09 2.49
C TYR A 29 8.62 7.67 3.54
N HIS A 30 8.56 6.39 3.85
CA HIS A 30 7.68 5.85 4.89
C HIS A 30 7.96 6.52 6.24
N ALA A 31 9.22 6.68 6.61
CA ALA A 31 9.59 7.31 7.88
C ALA A 31 9.12 8.76 7.97
N LYS A 32 9.14 9.48 6.86
CA LYS A 32 8.70 10.89 6.84
C LYS A 32 7.20 11.04 6.99
N GLN A 33 6.45 10.26 6.22
CA GLN A 33 4.99 10.34 6.22
C GLN A 33 4.41 9.12 5.52
N HIS A 34 3.44 8.47 6.15
CA HIS A 34 2.75 7.31 5.57
C HIS A 34 1.30 7.25 6.05
N LEU A 35 0.47 6.50 5.34
CA LEU A 35 -0.90 6.22 5.77
C LEU A 35 -0.88 5.46 7.09
N PRO A 36 -1.90 5.60 7.95
CA PRO A 36 -1.92 4.94 9.25
C PRO A 36 -1.68 3.43 9.14
N GLY A 37 -0.68 2.93 9.88
CA GLY A 37 -0.34 1.52 9.90
C GLY A 37 0.34 0.96 8.66
N ALA A 38 0.67 1.79 7.67
CA ALA A 38 1.31 1.33 6.43
C ALA A 38 2.67 0.70 6.68
N LEU A 39 2.93 -0.42 5.97
CA LEU A 39 4.20 -1.14 6.05
C LEU A 39 5.08 -0.77 4.84
N PRO A 40 6.37 -0.49 5.03
CA PRO A 40 7.25 -0.13 3.90
C PRO A 40 7.65 -1.38 3.13
N LEU A 41 7.41 -1.38 1.81
CA LEU A 41 7.79 -2.50 0.94
C LEU A 41 7.99 -2.00 -0.48
N ALA A 42 9.20 -1.60 -0.82
CA ALA A 42 9.57 -1.13 -2.15
C ALA A 42 9.69 -2.32 -3.14
N PRO A 43 9.55 -2.08 -4.46
CA PRO A 43 9.60 -3.16 -5.45
C PRO A 43 10.80 -4.11 -5.33
N PRO A 44 12.05 -3.64 -5.13
CA PRO A 44 13.19 -4.55 -5.04
C PRO A 44 13.15 -5.49 -3.84
N ASP A 45 12.37 -5.14 -2.81
CA ASP A 45 12.37 -5.86 -1.53
C ASP A 45 11.22 -6.86 -1.39
N VAL A 46 10.30 -6.88 -2.35
CA VAL A 46 9.07 -7.69 -2.23
C VAL A 46 9.38 -9.16 -2.03
N ASP A 47 10.23 -9.74 -2.88
CA ASP A 47 10.52 -11.18 -2.83
C ASP A 47 11.18 -11.58 -1.49
N ALA A 48 12.02 -10.70 -0.94
CA ALA A 48 12.75 -11.01 0.30
C ALA A 48 11.92 -10.79 1.55
N GLN A 49 10.97 -9.85 1.53
CA GLN A 49 10.32 -9.38 2.75
C GLN A 49 8.81 -9.66 2.83
N ALA A 50 8.16 -9.96 1.71
CA ALA A 50 6.70 -10.10 1.69
C ALA A 50 6.18 -11.14 2.70
N ALA A 51 6.78 -12.32 2.76
CA ALA A 51 6.31 -13.37 3.63
C ALA A 51 6.39 -13.00 5.12
N ALA A 52 7.39 -12.21 5.50
CA ALA A 52 7.56 -11.76 6.88
C ALA A 52 6.59 -10.63 7.23
N LEU A 53 6.41 -9.67 6.32
CA LEU A 53 5.54 -8.52 6.54
C LEU A 53 4.07 -8.84 6.32
N LEU A 54 3.77 -9.74 5.39
CA LEU A 54 2.43 -10.07 4.94
C LEU A 54 2.24 -11.60 4.97
N PRO A 55 2.16 -12.20 6.17
CA PRO A 55 2.12 -13.66 6.30
C PRO A 55 0.82 -14.29 5.80
N ASP A 56 -0.28 -13.53 5.76
CA ASP A 56 -1.57 -14.02 5.28
C ASP A 56 -1.77 -13.65 3.81
N ARG A 57 -1.66 -14.63 2.92
CA ARG A 57 -1.80 -14.40 1.48
C ARG A 57 -3.21 -14.11 1.02
N ASP A 58 -4.20 -14.35 1.86
CA ASP A 58 -5.61 -14.06 1.55
C ASP A 58 -6.11 -12.76 2.18
N ALA A 59 -5.28 -12.09 2.97
CA ALA A 59 -5.65 -10.82 3.59
C ALA A 59 -5.89 -9.74 2.53
N ALA A 60 -6.76 -8.81 2.83
CA ALA A 60 -6.97 -7.63 1.99
C ALA A 60 -5.76 -6.71 2.11
N ILE A 61 -5.09 -6.45 0.99
CA ILE A 61 -3.87 -5.65 0.91
C ILE A 61 -4.09 -4.51 -0.07
N VAL A 62 -3.65 -3.31 0.30
CA VAL A 62 -3.66 -2.15 -0.57
C VAL A 62 -2.25 -1.60 -0.70
N THR A 63 -1.77 -1.42 -1.92
CA THR A 63 -0.49 -0.78 -2.19
C THR A 63 -0.70 0.66 -2.61
N TYR A 64 0.19 1.56 -2.21
CA TYR A 64 0.17 2.94 -2.66
C TYR A 64 1.58 3.49 -2.83
N CYS A 65 1.65 4.64 -3.49
CA CYS A 65 2.90 5.32 -3.82
C CYS A 65 2.70 6.83 -3.59
N SER A 66 3.48 7.69 -4.24
CA SER A 66 3.34 9.14 -4.06
C SER A 66 2.13 9.70 -4.78
N ASN A 67 1.92 9.33 -6.05
CA ASN A 67 0.82 9.82 -6.90
C ASN A 67 0.63 8.89 -8.10
N GLU A 68 -0.27 9.26 -9.03
CA GLU A 68 -0.58 8.43 -10.20
C GLU A 68 0.62 8.22 -11.15
N ALA A 69 1.59 9.12 -11.16
CA ALA A 69 2.75 9.01 -12.02
C ALA A 69 3.79 8.00 -11.51
N CYS A 70 3.70 7.60 -10.25
CA CYS A 70 4.66 6.69 -9.64
C CYS A 70 4.31 5.23 -9.96
N PRO A 71 5.23 4.44 -10.54
CA PRO A 71 4.95 3.06 -10.93
C PRO A 71 5.06 2.05 -9.78
N ASN A 72 5.61 2.44 -8.64
CA ASN A 72 6.01 1.51 -7.59
C ASN A 72 4.83 0.71 -7.02
N SER A 73 3.69 1.33 -6.79
CA SER A 73 2.53 0.64 -6.20
C SER A 73 2.03 -0.48 -7.11
N GLY A 74 1.99 -0.24 -8.42
CA GLY A 74 1.62 -1.26 -9.40
C GLY A 74 2.65 -2.40 -9.45
N GLN A 75 3.92 -2.07 -9.41
CA GLN A 75 5.00 -3.07 -9.42
C GLN A 75 4.93 -3.97 -8.18
N VAL A 76 4.74 -3.38 -7.00
CA VAL A 76 4.59 -4.16 -5.76
C VAL A 76 3.33 -5.03 -5.82
N ALA A 77 2.20 -4.47 -6.25
CA ALA A 77 0.95 -5.21 -6.34
C ALA A 77 1.06 -6.40 -7.30
N ASP A 78 1.66 -6.18 -8.47
CA ASP A 78 1.84 -7.24 -9.47
C ASP A 78 2.75 -8.35 -8.93
N ARG A 79 3.83 -7.98 -8.25
CA ARG A 79 4.74 -8.97 -7.69
C ARG A 79 4.10 -9.76 -6.56
N LEU A 80 3.34 -9.11 -5.69
CA LEU A 80 2.58 -9.80 -4.65
C LEU A 80 1.61 -10.81 -5.25
N THR A 81 0.94 -10.45 -6.34
CA THR A 81 0.02 -11.35 -7.03
C THR A 81 0.77 -12.59 -7.54
N VAL A 82 1.95 -12.40 -8.13
CA VAL A 82 2.80 -13.51 -8.58
C VAL A 82 3.20 -14.43 -7.43
N LEU A 83 3.43 -13.86 -6.25
CA LEU A 83 3.79 -14.62 -5.04
C LEU A 83 2.62 -15.33 -4.37
N GLY A 84 1.41 -15.22 -4.92
CA GLY A 84 0.24 -15.94 -4.42
C GLY A 84 -0.69 -15.14 -3.52
N TYR A 85 -0.51 -13.83 -3.44
CA TYR A 85 -1.44 -12.97 -2.71
C TYR A 85 -2.70 -12.77 -3.55
N THR A 86 -3.87 -13.06 -2.97
CA THR A 86 -5.13 -13.21 -3.72
C THR A 86 -6.04 -12.00 -3.66
N ASN A 87 -5.78 -11.03 -2.80
CA ASN A 87 -6.67 -9.90 -2.58
C ASN A 87 -5.86 -8.59 -2.49
N VAL A 88 -5.20 -8.23 -3.58
CA VAL A 88 -4.35 -7.04 -3.66
C VAL A 88 -5.02 -6.00 -4.53
N ARG A 89 -5.15 -4.78 -4.01
CA ARG A 89 -5.68 -3.63 -4.74
C ARG A 89 -4.70 -2.47 -4.66
N LYS A 90 -4.80 -1.54 -5.60
CA LYS A 90 -3.91 -0.38 -5.69
C LYS A 90 -4.70 0.90 -5.45
N TYR A 91 -4.19 1.74 -4.56
CA TYR A 91 -4.65 3.12 -4.39
C TYR A 91 -3.77 4.00 -5.27
N LYS A 92 -4.18 4.20 -6.52
CA LYS A 92 -3.34 4.79 -7.56
C LYS A 92 -3.04 6.27 -7.34
N GLU A 93 -3.96 7.02 -6.70
CA GLU A 93 -3.78 8.44 -6.43
C GLU A 93 -2.65 8.70 -5.43
N GLY A 94 -2.37 7.74 -4.56
CA GLY A 94 -1.25 7.78 -3.64
C GLY A 94 -1.40 8.73 -2.48
N ILE A 95 -0.32 8.84 -1.69
CA ILE A 95 -0.33 9.64 -0.47
C ILE A 95 -0.57 11.13 -0.74
N GLN A 96 -0.19 11.63 -1.91
CA GLN A 96 -0.44 13.03 -2.26
C GLN A 96 -1.95 13.35 -2.21
N ASP A 97 -2.78 12.53 -2.83
CA ASP A 97 -4.23 12.69 -2.79
C ASP A 97 -4.78 12.60 -1.37
N TRP A 98 -4.27 11.63 -0.60
CA TRP A 98 -4.68 11.41 0.79
C TRP A 98 -4.42 12.65 1.65
N VAL A 99 -3.23 13.23 1.54
CA VAL A 99 -2.83 14.43 2.28
C VAL A 99 -3.64 15.66 1.85
N GLU A 100 -3.86 15.82 0.55
CA GLU A 100 -4.64 16.94 0.00
C GLU A 100 -6.10 16.87 0.45
N ALA A 101 -6.61 15.68 0.71
CA ALA A 101 -7.96 15.50 1.24
C ALA A 101 -8.04 15.76 2.76
N GLY A 102 -6.92 16.04 3.41
CA GLY A 102 -6.88 16.31 4.85
C GLY A 102 -7.00 15.08 5.73
N LEU A 103 -6.73 13.89 5.19
CA LEU A 103 -6.84 12.65 5.95
C LEU A 103 -5.58 12.40 6.81
N PRO A 104 -5.70 11.63 7.92
CA PRO A 104 -4.59 11.47 8.85
C PRO A 104 -3.44 10.66 8.27
N THR A 105 -2.22 11.01 8.69
CA THR A 105 -0.99 10.29 8.36
C THR A 105 -0.19 10.06 9.62
N GLU A 106 0.83 9.18 9.51
CA GLU A 106 1.76 8.89 10.59
C GLU A 106 3.19 9.11 10.10
N SER A 107 4.12 9.22 11.05
CA SER A 107 5.56 9.27 10.77
C SER A 107 6.27 8.34 11.74
N ALA A 108 7.43 7.84 11.30
CA ALA A 108 8.24 6.97 12.13
C ALA A 108 9.35 7.76 12.83
#